data_ffe9cd05603fc921068e1a921ad41a0f
#
_entry.id   ffe9cd05603fc921068e1a921ad41a0f
#
_cell.length_a   1.000
_cell.length_b   1.000
_cell.length_c   1.000
_cell.angle_alpha   90.00
_cell.angle_beta   90.00
_cell.angle_gamma   90.00
#
_symmetry.space_group_name_H-M   'P 1'
#
loop_
_entity.id
_entity.type
_entity.pdbx_description
1 polymer ?
#
loop_
_entity_poly.entity_id
_entity_poly.type
_entity_poly.pdbx_seq_one_letter_code
_entity_poly.pdbx_strand_id
1 'polypeptide(L)'
;FMWKYLLLSIVPFPLILDYDLSTDLNLLWLSSGIVLLIGGLLWFIKTNSLVLRSGLVIYFFGNLVVLTIIPLPDVFVEHRMYIPFVGIALVLSHLFGNLKHVKYLWGVFLIFLLVFAFVRAQSWESKISLFEQNSKYVALNDRVWTNLGEAYLEVSNTAKALEATNKAL
;
A
#
# COMPACT_ATOMS: atom_id res chain seq x y z
N PHE A 1 1.93 -4.53 -9.43
CA PHE A 1 1.87 -3.60 -8.26
C PHE A 1 0.51 -2.89 -8.16
N MET A 2 -0.04 -2.32 -9.25
CA MET A 2 -1.32 -1.59 -9.27
C MET A 2 -2.48 -2.38 -8.63
N TRP A 3 -2.60 -3.68 -8.91
CA TRP A 3 -3.62 -4.53 -8.30
C TRP A 3 -3.45 -4.65 -6.78
N LYS A 4 -2.21 -4.83 -6.29
CA LYS A 4 -1.93 -4.92 -4.86
C LYS A 4 -2.28 -3.60 -4.16
N TYR A 5 -1.97 -2.46 -4.77
CA TYR A 5 -2.39 -1.16 -4.28
C TYR A 5 -3.93 -1.02 -4.24
N LEU A 6 -4.63 -1.51 -5.26
CA LEU A 6 -6.09 -1.48 -5.27
C LEU A 6 -6.68 -2.32 -4.11
N LEU A 7 -6.14 -3.52 -3.88
CA LEU A 7 -6.56 -4.35 -2.75
C LEU A 7 -6.29 -3.69 -1.40
N LEU A 8 -5.11 -3.12 -1.20
CA LEU A 8 -4.75 -2.41 0.04
C LEU A 8 -5.60 -1.16 0.27
N SER A 9 -6.16 -0.57 -0.78
CA SER A 9 -7.08 0.56 -0.66
C SER A 9 -8.45 0.17 -0.12
N ILE A 10 -8.83 -1.10 -0.26
CA ILE A 10 -10.11 -1.63 0.23
C ILE A 10 -9.89 -2.30 1.60
N VAL A 11 -8.86 -3.12 1.69
CA VAL A 11 -8.50 -3.85 2.92
C VAL A 11 -7.03 -3.50 3.25
N PRO A 12 -6.79 -2.51 4.14
CA PRO A 12 -5.45 -2.05 4.48
C PRO A 12 -4.73 -3.03 5.42
N PHE A 13 -4.55 -4.28 4.98
CA PHE A 13 -3.90 -5.32 5.77
C PHE A 13 -3.23 -6.39 4.89
N PRO A 14 -2.00 -6.83 5.24
CA PRO A 14 -1.08 -6.22 6.19
C PRO A 14 -0.45 -4.94 5.62
N LEU A 15 -0.28 -3.92 6.46
CA LEU A 15 0.50 -2.73 6.14
C LEU A 15 1.95 -2.95 6.57
N ILE A 16 2.86 -2.95 5.61
CA ILE A 16 4.28 -3.28 5.78
C ILE A 16 5.12 -2.14 5.21
N LEU A 17 6.13 -1.72 5.95
CA LEU A 17 6.99 -0.61 5.51
C LEU A 17 7.77 -0.94 4.24
N ASP A 18 8.31 -2.15 4.17
CA ASP A 18 9.12 -2.64 3.06
C ASP A 18 8.65 -4.05 2.67
N TYR A 19 8.00 -4.14 1.52
CA TYR A 19 7.47 -5.41 1.03
C TYR A 19 8.59 -6.20 0.34
N ASP A 20 8.78 -7.44 0.75
CA ASP A 20 9.56 -8.39 0.00
C ASP A 20 8.78 -8.75 -1.27
N LEU A 21 9.18 -8.13 -2.35
CA LEU A 21 8.68 -8.49 -3.67
C LEU A 21 9.78 -9.33 -4.29
N SER A 22 9.64 -10.64 -4.18
CA SER A 22 10.40 -11.54 -5.05
C SER A 22 10.26 -10.99 -6.48
N THR A 23 11.39 -10.74 -7.11
CA THR A 23 11.50 -10.16 -8.46
C THR A 23 10.93 -11.08 -9.54
N ASP A 24 10.35 -12.19 -9.15
CA ASP A 24 9.63 -13.10 -10.03
C ASP A 24 8.45 -12.36 -10.64
N LEU A 25 8.69 -11.85 -11.86
CA LEU A 25 7.65 -11.32 -12.73
C LEU A 25 6.61 -12.42 -12.98
N ASN A 26 5.70 -12.57 -12.04
CA ASN A 26 4.61 -13.50 -12.20
C ASN A 26 3.71 -12.97 -13.32
N LEU A 27 3.59 -13.74 -14.40
CA LEU A 27 2.78 -13.41 -15.57
C LEU A 27 1.34 -13.02 -15.18
N LEU A 28 0.81 -13.60 -14.09
CA LEU A 28 -0.51 -13.27 -13.55
C LEU A 28 -0.57 -11.82 -13.03
N TRP A 29 0.49 -11.33 -12.38
CA TRP A 29 0.54 -9.94 -11.90
C TRP A 29 0.66 -8.94 -13.05
N LEU A 30 1.41 -9.28 -14.09
CA LEU A 30 1.55 -8.45 -15.28
C LEU A 30 0.22 -8.37 -16.04
N SER A 31 -0.41 -9.52 -16.29
CA SER A 31 -1.69 -9.59 -17.01
C SER A 31 -2.82 -8.86 -16.27
N SER A 32 -2.90 -8.98 -14.94
CA SER A 32 -3.90 -8.26 -14.14
C SER A 32 -3.71 -6.74 -14.21
N GLY A 33 -2.47 -6.25 -14.22
CA GLY A 33 -2.17 -4.83 -14.43
C GLY A 33 -2.62 -4.32 -15.80
N ILE A 34 -2.37 -5.08 -16.86
CA ILE A 34 -2.80 -4.76 -18.23
C ILE A 34 -4.33 -4.74 -18.31
N VAL A 35 -5.02 -5.71 -17.73
CA VAL A 35 -6.49 -5.75 -17.69
C VAL A 35 -7.06 -4.53 -16.98
N LEU A 36 -6.48 -4.11 -15.86
CA LEU A 36 -6.89 -2.89 -15.15
C LEU A 36 -6.68 -1.63 -16.00
N LEU A 37 -5.56 -1.52 -16.70
CA LEU A 37 -5.27 -0.38 -17.58
C LEU A 37 -6.27 -0.31 -18.74
N ILE A 38 -6.49 -1.42 -19.43
CA ILE A 38 -7.44 -1.48 -20.56
C ILE A 38 -8.85 -1.21 -20.07
N GLY A 39 -9.28 -1.85 -18.98
CA GLY A 39 -10.60 -1.64 -18.39
C GLY A 39 -10.83 -0.19 -17.98
N GLY A 40 -9.86 0.42 -17.31
CA GLY A 40 -9.90 1.84 -16.93
C GLY A 40 -9.98 2.77 -18.14
N LEU A 41 -9.20 2.51 -19.20
CA LEU A 41 -9.21 3.29 -20.42
C LEU A 41 -10.56 3.18 -21.15
N LEU A 42 -11.10 1.98 -21.29
CA LEU A 42 -12.41 1.77 -21.90
C LEU A 42 -13.52 2.47 -21.11
N TRP A 43 -13.43 2.45 -19.79
CA TRP A 43 -14.39 3.14 -18.94
C TRP A 43 -14.25 4.66 -19.02
N PHE A 44 -13.02 5.16 -19.06
CA PHE A 44 -12.73 6.60 -19.29
C PHE A 44 -13.32 7.12 -20.58
N ILE A 45 -13.22 6.34 -21.69
CA ILE A 45 -13.77 6.74 -22.99
C ILE A 45 -15.31 6.72 -22.98
N LYS A 46 -15.92 5.72 -22.33
CA LYS A 46 -17.36 5.54 -22.33
C LYS A 46 -18.11 6.47 -21.37
N THR A 47 -17.48 6.91 -20.29
CA THR A 47 -18.16 7.75 -19.30
C THR A 47 -18.19 9.22 -19.69
N ASN A 48 -19.31 9.89 -19.40
CA ASN A 48 -19.44 11.35 -19.50
C ASN A 48 -19.24 12.04 -18.14
N SER A 49 -19.06 11.29 -17.05
CA SER A 49 -18.89 11.86 -15.72
C SER A 49 -17.49 12.44 -15.54
N LEU A 50 -17.41 13.74 -15.27
CA LEU A 50 -16.14 14.41 -14.96
C LEU A 50 -15.48 13.83 -13.72
N VAL A 51 -16.27 13.53 -12.67
CA VAL A 51 -15.78 12.97 -11.41
C VAL A 51 -15.11 11.62 -11.65
N LEU A 52 -15.75 10.73 -12.43
CA LEU A 52 -15.19 9.42 -12.75
C LEU A 52 -13.93 9.54 -13.60
N ARG A 53 -13.93 10.42 -14.61
CA ARG A 53 -12.74 10.69 -15.43
C ARG A 53 -11.58 11.20 -14.60
N SER A 54 -11.81 12.18 -13.75
CA SER A 54 -10.78 12.72 -12.85
C SER A 54 -10.25 11.65 -11.90
N GLY A 55 -11.13 10.82 -11.32
CA GLY A 55 -10.74 9.73 -10.45
C GLY A 55 -9.83 8.70 -11.15
N LEU A 56 -10.18 8.29 -12.38
CA LEU A 56 -9.37 7.38 -13.18
C LEU A 56 -8.01 7.99 -13.54
N VAL A 57 -7.99 9.25 -13.98
CA VAL A 57 -6.74 9.97 -14.31
C VAL A 57 -5.84 10.03 -13.08
N ILE A 58 -6.33 10.49 -11.93
CA ILE A 58 -5.54 10.59 -10.70
C ILE A 58 -5.02 9.23 -10.27
N TYR A 59 -5.83 8.17 -10.35
CA TYR A 59 -5.40 6.82 -10.01
C TYR A 59 -4.28 6.32 -10.91
N PHE A 60 -4.46 6.39 -12.22
CA PHE A 60 -3.48 5.86 -13.16
C PHE A 60 -2.21 6.70 -13.21
N PHE A 61 -2.30 8.03 -13.26
CA PHE A 61 -1.14 8.91 -13.26
C PHE A 61 -0.38 8.86 -11.93
N GLY A 62 -1.08 8.81 -10.80
CA GLY A 62 -0.44 8.65 -9.51
C GLY A 62 0.38 7.36 -9.39
N ASN A 63 -0.11 6.26 -9.99
CA ASN A 63 0.65 5.00 -10.05
C ASN A 63 1.77 5.04 -11.11
N LEU A 64 1.61 5.77 -12.21
CA LEU A 64 2.57 5.80 -13.30
C LEU A 64 3.90 6.43 -12.85
N VAL A 65 3.85 7.47 -12.03
CA VAL A 65 5.04 8.11 -11.44
C VAL A 65 5.87 7.10 -10.63
N VAL A 66 5.20 6.15 -9.98
CA VAL A 66 5.85 5.10 -9.16
C VAL A 66 6.45 3.98 -10.02
N LEU A 67 5.82 3.68 -11.16
CA LEU A 67 6.11 2.46 -11.91
C LEU A 67 7.19 2.61 -12.99
N THR A 68 7.56 3.84 -13.42
CA THR A 68 8.15 3.98 -14.75
C THR A 68 9.47 4.71 -14.86
N ILE A 69 9.84 5.61 -13.94
CA ILE A 69 10.89 6.58 -14.30
C ILE A 69 12.19 6.38 -13.51
N ILE A 70 12.15 5.86 -12.32
CA ILE A 70 13.36 5.71 -11.50
C ILE A 70 13.32 4.33 -10.83
N PRO A 71 14.33 3.45 -11.05
CA PRO A 71 14.47 2.24 -10.23
C PRO A 71 14.80 2.65 -8.81
N LEU A 72 13.76 2.78 -7.99
CA LEU A 72 13.90 3.10 -6.58
C LEU A 72 14.17 1.79 -5.82
N PRO A 73 15.06 1.84 -4.81
CA PRO A 73 15.33 0.66 -3.97
C PRO A 73 14.05 0.11 -3.33
N ASP A 74 13.09 0.99 -3.05
CA ASP A 74 11.79 0.63 -2.47
C ASP A 74 10.74 0.55 -3.56
N VAL A 75 10.60 -0.62 -4.17
CA VAL A 75 9.71 -0.82 -5.32
C VAL A 75 8.24 -0.69 -4.93
N PHE A 76 7.86 -1.10 -3.71
CA PHE A 76 6.49 -1.08 -3.23
C PHE A 76 6.42 -0.56 -1.79
N VAL A 77 5.89 0.65 -1.63
CA VAL A 77 5.75 1.33 -0.32
C VAL A 77 4.37 1.98 -0.18
N GLU A 78 3.82 1.93 1.02
CA GLU A 78 2.46 2.39 1.31
C GLU A 78 2.24 3.89 1.04
N HIS A 79 3.22 4.74 1.37
CA HIS A 79 3.05 6.18 1.27
C HIS A 79 2.87 6.70 -0.16
N ARG A 80 3.24 5.92 -1.17
CA ARG A 80 3.02 6.27 -2.59
C ARG A 80 1.54 6.19 -3.00
N MET A 81 0.70 5.53 -2.17
CA MET A 81 -0.72 5.39 -2.42
C MET A 81 -1.55 6.63 -2.11
N TYR A 82 -1.01 7.65 -1.46
CA TYR A 82 -1.80 8.84 -1.09
C TYR A 82 -2.50 9.50 -2.30
N ILE A 83 -1.77 9.73 -3.39
CA ILE A 83 -2.36 10.33 -4.59
C ILE A 83 -3.31 9.36 -5.31
N PRO A 84 -2.93 8.11 -5.63
CA PRO A 84 -3.85 7.14 -6.22
C PRO A 84 -5.12 6.91 -5.39
N PHE A 85 -5.03 6.95 -4.06
CA PHE A 85 -6.17 6.77 -3.19
C PHE A 85 -7.25 7.85 -3.36
N VAL A 86 -6.86 9.10 -3.60
CA VAL A 86 -7.81 10.16 -3.95
C VAL A 86 -8.58 9.80 -5.23
N GLY A 87 -7.89 9.25 -6.23
CA GLY A 87 -8.52 8.78 -7.46
C GLY A 87 -9.55 7.67 -7.20
N ILE A 88 -9.21 6.68 -6.36
CA ILE A 88 -10.14 5.61 -5.96
C ILE A 88 -11.35 6.18 -5.22
N ALA A 89 -11.14 7.11 -4.29
CA ALA A 89 -12.22 7.73 -3.53
C ALA A 89 -13.24 8.46 -4.45
N LEU A 90 -12.76 9.15 -5.48
CA LEU A 90 -13.61 9.80 -6.49
C LEU A 90 -14.40 8.76 -7.32
N VAL A 91 -13.77 7.68 -7.75
CA VAL A 91 -14.44 6.59 -8.46
C VAL A 91 -15.52 5.97 -7.60
N LEU A 92 -15.23 5.61 -6.36
CA LEU A 92 -16.18 5.02 -5.42
C LEU A 92 -17.32 5.98 -5.10
N SER A 93 -17.03 7.28 -4.91
CA SER A 93 -18.04 8.30 -4.70
C SER A 93 -19.02 8.39 -5.87
N HIS A 94 -18.52 8.31 -7.10
CA HIS A 94 -19.37 8.30 -8.30
C HIS A 94 -20.24 7.04 -8.39
N LEU A 95 -19.66 5.86 -8.14
CA LEU A 95 -20.36 4.59 -8.25
C LEU A 95 -21.48 4.43 -7.21
N PHE A 96 -21.20 4.84 -6.00
CA PHE A 96 -22.07 4.58 -4.85
C PHE A 96 -22.84 5.81 -4.36
N GLY A 97 -22.50 7.02 -4.84
CA GLY A 97 -23.07 8.27 -4.35
C GLY A 97 -24.60 8.39 -4.46
N ASN A 98 -25.20 7.70 -5.45
CA ASN A 98 -26.65 7.72 -5.68
C ASN A 98 -27.44 6.69 -4.86
N LEU A 99 -26.78 5.82 -4.10
CA LEU A 99 -27.46 4.80 -3.29
C LEU A 99 -28.02 5.42 -2.01
N LYS A 100 -29.31 5.21 -1.73
CA LYS A 100 -30.05 5.83 -0.60
C LYS A 100 -29.38 5.63 0.77
N HIS A 101 -28.78 4.45 1.00
CA HIS A 101 -28.18 4.07 2.30
C HIS A 101 -26.67 4.15 2.32
N VAL A 102 -26.04 4.60 1.22
CA VAL A 102 -24.57 4.61 1.10
C VAL A 102 -23.87 5.46 2.17
N LYS A 103 -24.50 6.55 2.63
CA LYS A 103 -23.95 7.39 3.70
C LYS A 103 -23.68 6.62 5.00
N TYR A 104 -24.51 5.65 5.33
CA TYR A 104 -24.31 4.79 6.52
C TYR A 104 -23.17 3.80 6.30
N LEU A 105 -23.11 3.21 5.11
CA LEU A 105 -21.98 2.33 4.71
C LEU A 105 -20.66 3.07 4.73
N TRP A 106 -20.62 4.30 4.21
CA TRP A 106 -19.44 5.16 4.30
C TRP A 106 -19.06 5.50 5.74
N GLY A 107 -20.05 5.76 6.60
CA GLY A 107 -19.82 5.99 8.03
C GLY A 107 -19.16 4.79 8.70
N VAL A 108 -19.69 3.58 8.48
CA VAL A 108 -19.11 2.34 9.01
C VAL A 108 -17.70 2.11 8.45
N PHE A 109 -17.52 2.31 7.14
CA PHE A 109 -16.20 2.15 6.50
C PHE A 109 -15.17 3.15 7.02
N LEU A 110 -15.56 4.41 7.26
CA LEU A 110 -14.68 5.42 7.86
C LEU A 110 -14.29 5.05 9.29
N ILE A 111 -15.23 4.56 10.11
CA ILE A 111 -14.91 4.07 11.46
C ILE A 111 -13.92 2.92 11.39
N PHE A 112 -14.13 1.96 10.48
CA PHE A 112 -13.21 0.87 10.24
C PHE A 112 -11.80 1.39 9.88
N LEU A 113 -11.69 2.34 8.94
CA LEU A 113 -10.41 2.93 8.55
C LEU A 113 -9.75 3.70 9.71
N LEU A 114 -10.52 4.40 10.55
CA LEU A 114 -10.00 5.11 11.72
C LEU A 114 -9.42 4.14 12.75
N VAL A 115 -10.10 3.03 13.02
CA VAL A 115 -9.56 1.98 13.91
C VAL A 115 -8.27 1.42 13.36
N PHE A 116 -8.22 1.10 12.07
CA PHE A 116 -6.99 0.62 11.42
C PHE A 116 -5.86 1.66 11.47
N ALA A 117 -6.16 2.92 11.19
CA ALA A 117 -5.19 4.00 11.27
C ALA A 117 -4.64 4.17 12.70
N PHE A 118 -5.50 4.07 13.71
CA PHE A 118 -5.07 4.13 15.10
C PHE A 118 -4.14 2.98 15.49
N VAL A 119 -4.52 1.74 15.14
CA VAL A 119 -3.67 0.55 15.37
C VAL A 119 -2.34 0.68 14.62
N ARG A 120 -2.37 1.18 13.39
CA ARG A 120 -1.15 1.40 12.60
C ARG A 120 -0.27 2.48 13.19
N ALA A 121 -0.85 3.58 13.72
CA ALA A 121 -0.11 4.65 14.37
C ALA A 121 0.72 4.13 15.56
N GLN A 122 0.21 3.16 16.31
CA GLN A 122 0.95 2.56 17.42
C GLN A 122 2.23 1.84 16.97
N SER A 123 2.25 1.27 15.77
CA SER A 123 3.46 0.63 15.22
C SER A 123 4.59 1.63 14.93
N TRP A 124 4.28 2.92 14.80
CA TRP A 124 5.24 4.00 14.56
C TRP A 124 5.75 4.65 15.86
N GLU A 125 5.35 4.15 17.03
CA GLU A 125 5.77 4.66 18.33
C GLU A 125 7.29 4.56 18.54
N SER A 126 7.91 3.50 18.02
CA SER A 126 9.36 3.32 18.04
C SER A 126 9.86 2.58 16.81
N LYS A 127 11.14 2.76 16.46
CA LYS A 127 11.79 1.98 15.39
C LYS A 127 11.69 0.47 15.66
N ILE A 128 11.88 0.06 16.92
CA ILE A 128 11.79 -1.35 17.29
C ILE A 128 10.40 -1.89 17.03
N SER A 129 9.35 -1.22 17.51
CA SER A 129 7.95 -1.62 17.27
C SER A 129 7.63 -1.76 15.78
N LEU A 130 8.08 -0.77 14.99
CA LEU A 130 7.87 -0.74 13.55
C LEU A 130 8.52 -1.94 12.85
N PHE A 131 9.81 -2.19 13.11
CA PHE A 131 10.53 -3.27 12.42
C PHE A 131 10.22 -4.66 12.99
N GLU A 132 9.90 -4.80 14.30
CA GLU A 132 9.37 -6.04 14.86
C GLU A 132 8.03 -6.43 14.21
N GLN A 133 7.16 -5.47 13.94
CA GLN A 133 5.90 -5.74 13.24
C GLN A 133 6.16 -6.14 11.78
N ASN A 134 7.05 -5.44 11.09
CA ASN A 134 7.40 -5.75 9.71
C ASN A 134 8.02 -7.14 9.55
N SER A 135 8.94 -7.52 10.43
CA SER A 135 9.64 -8.81 10.39
C SER A 135 8.71 -10.03 10.48
N LYS A 136 7.52 -9.87 11.04
CA LYS A 136 6.50 -10.95 11.10
C LYS A 136 5.92 -11.30 9.73
N TYR A 137 5.94 -10.36 8.78
CA TYR A 137 5.33 -10.53 7.45
C TYR A 137 6.35 -10.70 6.33
N VAL A 138 7.59 -10.28 6.56
CA VAL A 138 8.67 -10.31 5.55
C VAL A 138 9.93 -10.94 6.14
N ALA A 139 9.81 -12.20 6.53
CA ALA A 139 10.87 -12.94 7.23
C ALA A 139 12.18 -13.05 6.45
N LEU A 140 12.16 -12.98 5.11
CA LEU A 140 13.32 -13.09 4.23
C LEU A 140 13.88 -11.74 3.78
N ASN A 141 13.35 -10.62 4.30
CA ASN A 141 13.84 -9.29 3.93
C ASN A 141 15.01 -8.90 4.84
N ASP A 142 16.22 -9.00 4.32
CA ASP A 142 17.48 -8.64 4.99
C ASP A 142 17.50 -7.18 5.48
N ARG A 143 16.91 -6.24 4.72
CA ARG A 143 16.82 -4.83 5.11
C ARG A 143 15.99 -4.62 6.37
N VAL A 144 14.88 -5.35 6.52
CA VAL A 144 14.03 -5.25 7.72
C VAL A 144 14.79 -5.74 8.94
N TRP A 145 15.53 -6.85 8.82
CA TRP A 145 16.33 -7.39 9.90
C TRP A 145 17.54 -6.53 10.23
N THR A 146 18.20 -5.94 9.23
CA THR A 146 19.30 -4.98 9.43
C THR A 146 18.81 -3.76 10.19
N ASN A 147 17.72 -3.14 9.76
CA ASN A 147 17.14 -1.97 10.43
C ASN A 147 16.67 -2.30 11.86
N LEU A 148 16.14 -3.51 12.08
CA LEU A 148 15.78 -3.97 13.42
C LEU A 148 17.01 -4.12 14.31
N GLY A 149 18.10 -4.67 13.77
CA GLY A 149 19.39 -4.78 14.47
C GLY A 149 19.93 -3.41 14.88
N GLU A 150 19.92 -2.44 13.98
CA GLU A 150 20.31 -1.06 14.27
C GLU A 150 19.41 -0.43 15.35
N ALA A 151 18.09 -0.62 15.26
CA ALA A 151 17.18 -0.11 16.27
C ALA A 151 17.44 -0.69 17.68
N TYR A 152 17.82 -1.95 17.78
CA TYR A 152 18.23 -2.55 19.05
C TYR A 152 19.59 -2.04 19.54
N LEU A 153 20.53 -1.71 18.66
CA LEU A 153 21.81 -1.08 19.05
C LEU A 153 21.59 0.33 19.62
N GLU A 154 20.68 1.11 19.05
CA GLU A 154 20.35 2.45 19.57
C GLU A 154 19.89 2.42 21.04
N VAL A 155 19.23 1.34 21.46
CA VAL A 155 18.82 1.14 22.86
C VAL A 155 19.81 0.27 23.66
N SER A 156 21.01 0.05 23.16
CA SER A 156 22.07 -0.74 23.79
C SER A 156 21.68 -2.21 24.06
N ASN A 157 20.72 -2.77 23.33
CA ASN A 157 20.34 -4.17 23.44
C ASN A 157 21.13 -5.02 22.43
N THR A 158 22.41 -5.25 22.77
CA THR A 158 23.36 -5.97 21.89
C THR A 158 22.95 -7.42 21.61
N ALA A 159 22.30 -8.09 22.56
CA ALA A 159 21.86 -9.48 22.37
C ALA A 159 20.81 -9.61 21.25
N LYS A 160 19.75 -8.78 21.30
CA LYS A 160 18.73 -8.76 20.27
C LYS A 160 19.24 -8.18 18.94
N ALA A 161 20.16 -7.23 18.99
CA ALA A 161 20.80 -6.70 17.80
C ALA A 161 21.56 -7.81 17.04
N LEU A 162 22.35 -8.64 17.75
CA LEU A 162 23.07 -9.76 17.16
C LEU A 162 22.10 -10.80 16.56
N GLU A 163 21.01 -11.12 17.27
CA GLU A 163 19.99 -12.03 16.74
C GLU A 163 19.37 -11.51 15.45
N ALA A 164 18.98 -10.24 15.40
CA ALA A 164 18.40 -9.62 14.21
C ALA A 164 19.40 -9.59 13.04
N THR A 165 20.65 -9.23 13.29
CA THR A 165 21.71 -9.21 12.28
C THR A 165 21.98 -10.60 11.71
N ASN A 166 21.97 -11.65 12.54
CA ASN A 166 22.14 -13.03 12.09
C ASN A 166 20.98 -13.51 11.20
N LYS A 167 19.79 -12.92 11.33
CA LYS A 167 18.64 -13.20 10.44
C LYS A 167 18.70 -12.42 9.12
N ALA A 168 19.51 -11.36 9.07
CA ALA A 168 19.74 -10.58 7.86
C ALA A 168 20.81 -11.19 6.94
N LEU A 169 21.61 -12.14 7.44
CA LEU A 169 22.65 -12.88 6.69
C LEU A 169 22.10 -14.14 6.05
#